data_ca4a5a58d5b9e970d4f55fe89192dfb0
#
_entry.id   ca4a5a58d5b9e970d4f55fe89192dfb0
#
_cell.length_a   1.000
_cell.length_b   1.000
_cell.length_c   1.000
_cell.angle_alpha   90.00
_cell.angle_beta   90.00
_cell.angle_gamma   90.00
#
_symmetry.space_group_name_H-M   'P 1'
#
loop_
_entity.id
_entity.type
_entity.pdbx_description
1 polymer ?
#
loop_
_entity_poly.entity_id
_entity_poly.type
_entity_poly.pdbx_seq_one_letter_code
_entity_poly.pdbx_strand_id
1 'polypeptide(L)'
;MKLTLTIILITILAIATLDVSAKPKLKVKITENTVSSLIEGLNSDNLGLKSSCAYMAGELQLSKAVIPLLRILHQDENDEMRIAAALALYKIGSPIAIQAVKQSIRFDESERVSKLCTSFYSEYLKNKNNDETINVDVAKTALK
;
A
#
# COMPACT_ATOMS: atom_id res chain seq x y z
N MET A 1 44.14 13.77 -27.66
CA MET A 1 43.00 14.50 -27.07
C MET A 1 41.62 13.87 -27.39
N LYS A 2 41.33 13.49 -28.63
CA LYS A 2 40.00 12.90 -28.96
C LYS A 2 39.77 11.53 -28.30
N LEU A 3 40.78 10.68 -28.17
CA LEU A 3 40.68 9.32 -27.58
C LEU A 3 40.41 9.37 -26.05
N THR A 4 41.03 10.35 -25.36
CA THR A 4 40.83 10.53 -23.92
C THR A 4 39.43 11.04 -23.59
N LEU A 5 38.88 11.91 -24.44
CA LEU A 5 37.51 12.43 -24.29
C LEU A 5 36.43 11.31 -24.47
N THR A 6 36.65 10.41 -25.42
CA THR A 6 35.75 9.27 -25.65
C THR A 6 35.76 8.28 -24.52
N ILE A 7 36.91 8.01 -23.90
CA ILE A 7 37.03 7.10 -22.75
C ILE A 7 36.30 7.70 -21.54
N ILE A 8 36.43 9.00 -21.29
CA ILE A 8 35.74 9.69 -20.20
C ILE A 8 34.23 9.68 -20.41
N LEU A 9 33.76 9.85 -21.65
CA LEU A 9 32.33 9.82 -21.96
C LEU A 9 31.72 8.40 -21.74
N ILE A 10 32.45 7.35 -22.08
CA ILE A 10 32.03 5.95 -21.89
C ILE A 10 32.00 5.60 -20.40
N THR A 11 32.95 6.08 -19.60
CA THR A 11 32.95 5.82 -18.15
C THR A 11 31.82 6.55 -17.43
N ILE A 12 31.45 7.77 -17.84
CA ILE A 12 30.30 8.51 -17.30
C ILE A 12 28.98 7.79 -17.64
N LEU A 13 28.86 7.27 -18.86
CA LEU A 13 27.67 6.52 -19.28
C LEU A 13 27.51 5.19 -18.52
N ALA A 14 28.60 4.52 -18.18
CA ALA A 14 28.59 3.26 -17.42
C ALA A 14 28.18 3.46 -15.96
N ILE A 15 28.41 4.63 -15.35
CA ILE A 15 28.00 4.94 -13.97
C ILE A 15 26.50 5.23 -13.88
N ALA A 16 25.87 5.71 -14.96
CA ALA A 16 24.44 6.03 -15.02
C ALA A 16 23.51 4.82 -15.02
N THR A 17 24.05 3.60 -15.16
CA THR A 17 23.28 2.33 -15.16
C THR A 17 23.29 1.58 -13.83
N LEU A 18 23.80 2.20 -12.76
CA LEU A 18 23.62 1.63 -11.41
C LEU A 18 22.15 1.80 -11.02
N ASP A 19 21.38 0.77 -11.26
CA ASP A 19 20.00 0.62 -10.76
C ASP A 19 19.98 0.76 -9.23
N VAL A 20 19.72 1.97 -8.74
CA VAL A 20 19.45 2.29 -7.33
C VAL A 20 18.02 1.88 -6.96
N SER A 21 17.50 0.80 -7.54
CA SER A 21 16.11 0.37 -7.29
C SER A 21 15.97 -0.76 -6.26
N ALA A 22 17.03 -1.12 -5.56
CA ALA A 22 16.93 -2.06 -4.44
C ALA A 22 16.59 -1.29 -3.16
N LYS A 23 15.30 -0.96 -2.94
CA LYS A 23 14.83 -0.64 -1.59
C LYS A 23 15.10 -1.85 -0.71
N PRO A 24 15.92 -1.75 0.35
CA PRO A 24 16.13 -2.87 1.24
C PRO A 24 14.77 -3.26 1.83
N LYS A 25 14.26 -4.45 1.50
CA LYS A 25 13.12 -5.03 2.20
C LYS A 25 13.59 -5.30 3.63
N LEU A 26 13.35 -4.34 4.51
CA LEU A 26 13.57 -4.53 5.93
C LEU A 26 12.69 -5.71 6.37
N LYS A 27 13.30 -6.86 6.67
CA LYS A 27 12.58 -8.00 7.25
C LYS A 27 12.26 -7.64 8.70
N VAL A 28 11.23 -6.83 8.93
CA VAL A 28 10.72 -6.56 10.27
C VAL A 28 10.12 -7.86 10.79
N LYS A 29 10.69 -8.37 11.88
CA LYS A 29 10.10 -9.52 12.58
C LYS A 29 8.84 -9.03 13.28
N ILE A 30 7.69 -9.34 12.69
CA ILE A 30 6.39 -9.01 13.27
C ILE A 30 6.19 -9.93 14.48
N THR A 31 6.24 -9.33 15.67
CA THR A 31 5.95 -10.01 16.95
C THR A 31 4.54 -9.65 17.39
N GLU A 32 3.96 -10.41 18.31
CA GLU A 32 2.66 -10.09 18.91
C GLU A 32 2.68 -8.70 19.57
N ASN A 33 3.79 -8.33 20.22
CA ASN A 33 3.95 -6.99 20.79
C ASN A 33 3.93 -5.90 19.72
N THR A 34 4.54 -6.13 18.55
CA THR A 34 4.47 -5.18 17.44
C THR A 34 3.03 -4.96 16.98
N VAL A 35 2.26 -6.04 16.86
CA VAL A 35 0.85 -5.96 16.47
C VAL A 35 0.03 -5.21 17.51
N SER A 36 0.20 -5.55 18.80
CA SER A 36 -0.51 -4.87 19.90
C SER A 36 -0.20 -3.38 19.96
N SER A 37 1.07 -2.99 19.85
CA SER A 37 1.48 -1.58 19.84
C SER A 37 0.90 -0.80 18.65
N LEU A 38 0.83 -1.42 17.47
CA LEU A 38 0.22 -0.78 16.30
C LEU A 38 -1.30 -0.60 16.49
N ILE A 39 -1.99 -1.60 17.04
CA ILE A 39 -3.43 -1.50 17.33
C ILE A 39 -3.70 -0.44 18.40
N GLU A 40 -2.86 -0.34 19.43
CA GLU A 40 -2.95 0.71 20.45
C GLU A 40 -2.75 2.09 19.83
N GLY A 41 -1.74 2.26 18.96
CA GLY A 41 -1.49 3.50 18.25
C GLY A 41 -2.62 3.92 17.30
N LEU A 42 -3.37 2.98 16.72
CA LEU A 42 -4.58 3.27 15.94
C LEU A 42 -5.72 3.87 16.80
N ASN A 43 -5.68 3.65 18.11
CA ASN A 43 -6.65 4.20 19.06
C ASN A 43 -6.19 5.51 19.71
N SER A 44 -5.01 6.01 19.36
CA SER A 44 -4.44 7.23 19.94
C SER A 44 -5.18 8.48 19.45
N ASP A 45 -5.30 9.48 20.34
CA ASP A 45 -5.79 10.82 19.98
C ASP A 45 -4.73 11.63 19.20
N ASN A 46 -3.48 11.20 19.22
CA ASN A 46 -2.43 11.82 18.42
C ASN A 46 -2.57 11.41 16.97
N LEU A 47 -3.00 12.35 16.11
CA LEU A 47 -3.24 12.11 14.68
C LEU A 47 -2.00 11.60 13.94
N GLY A 48 -0.80 12.10 14.28
CA GLY A 48 0.45 11.65 13.67
C GLY A 48 0.78 10.20 14.00
N LEU A 49 0.59 9.80 15.26
CA LEU A 49 0.77 8.42 15.69
C LEU A 49 -0.27 7.50 15.05
N LYS A 50 -1.55 7.88 15.09
CA LYS A 50 -2.65 7.12 14.47
C LYS A 50 -2.40 6.89 12.98
N SER A 51 -2.04 7.95 12.24
CA SER A 51 -1.74 7.87 10.81
C SER A 51 -0.52 6.97 10.52
N SER A 52 0.56 7.11 11.30
CA SER A 52 1.75 6.28 11.15
C SER A 52 1.45 4.80 11.43
N CYS A 53 0.65 4.51 12.45
CA CYS A 53 0.23 3.15 12.77
C CYS A 53 -0.69 2.56 11.68
N ALA A 54 -1.59 3.36 11.10
CA ALA A 54 -2.42 2.94 9.97
C ALA A 54 -1.54 2.60 8.75
N TYR A 55 -0.58 3.46 8.41
CA TYR A 55 0.36 3.20 7.32
C TYR A 55 1.13 1.90 7.55
N MET A 56 1.74 1.72 8.73
CA MET A 56 2.51 0.51 9.06
C MET A 56 1.65 -0.76 9.05
N ALA A 57 0.41 -0.67 9.56
CA ALA A 57 -0.52 -1.80 9.52
C ALA A 57 -0.85 -2.23 8.09
N GLY A 58 -0.98 -1.27 7.17
CA GLY A 58 -1.15 -1.53 5.74
C GLY A 58 0.08 -2.15 5.09
N GLU A 59 1.28 -1.59 5.34
CA GLU A 59 2.55 -2.11 4.80
C GLU A 59 2.84 -3.55 5.26
N LEU A 60 2.52 -3.86 6.50
CA LEU A 60 2.69 -5.19 7.08
C LEU A 60 1.51 -6.13 6.79
N GLN A 61 0.49 -5.66 6.09
CA GLN A 61 -0.74 -6.39 5.76
C GLN A 61 -1.37 -7.08 6.99
N LEU A 62 -1.45 -6.35 8.11
CA LEU A 62 -1.90 -6.89 9.40
C LEU A 62 -3.41 -7.12 9.41
N SER A 63 -3.84 -8.36 9.26
CA SER A 63 -5.26 -8.74 9.31
C SER A 63 -5.93 -8.34 10.63
N LYS A 64 -5.21 -8.36 11.76
CA LYS A 64 -5.73 -7.93 13.08
C LYS A 64 -6.07 -6.43 13.13
N ALA A 65 -5.48 -5.61 12.26
CA ALA A 65 -5.76 -4.18 12.19
C ALA A 65 -7.01 -3.83 11.38
N VAL A 66 -7.61 -4.78 10.67
CA VAL A 66 -8.78 -4.50 9.81
C VAL A 66 -9.92 -3.86 10.61
N ILE A 67 -10.31 -4.42 11.74
CA ILE A 67 -11.44 -3.90 12.54
C ILE A 67 -11.16 -2.48 13.07
N PRO A 68 -10.01 -2.18 13.70
CA PRO A 68 -9.66 -0.81 14.08
C PRO A 68 -9.66 0.17 12.90
N LEU A 69 -9.12 -0.24 11.76
CA LEU A 69 -9.09 0.59 10.54
C LEU A 69 -10.49 0.84 9.96
N LEU A 70 -11.39 -0.13 9.99
CA LEU A 70 -12.79 0.05 9.60
C LEU A 70 -13.48 1.10 10.48
N ARG A 71 -13.22 1.08 11.79
CA ARG A 71 -13.76 2.09 12.69
C ARG A 71 -13.26 3.49 12.34
N ILE A 72 -11.96 3.65 12.09
CA ILE A 72 -11.40 4.94 11.66
C ILE A 72 -12.03 5.39 10.34
N LEU A 73 -12.12 4.51 9.34
CA LEU A 73 -12.69 4.83 8.03
C LEU A 73 -14.14 5.33 8.13
N HIS A 74 -14.94 4.79 9.05
CA HIS A 74 -16.36 5.11 9.13
C HIS A 74 -16.73 6.16 10.18
N GLN A 75 -15.88 6.40 11.18
CA GLN A 75 -16.24 7.19 12.35
C GLN A 75 -15.28 8.34 12.67
N ASP A 76 -14.08 8.38 12.09
CA ASP A 76 -13.14 9.45 12.37
C ASP A 76 -13.60 10.74 11.68
N GLU A 77 -13.68 11.83 12.44
CA GLU A 77 -14.10 13.14 11.93
C GLU A 77 -13.08 13.74 10.94
N ASN A 78 -11.82 13.30 11.04
CA ASN A 78 -10.73 13.83 10.24
C ASN A 78 -10.59 13.05 8.90
N ASP A 79 -10.79 13.76 7.78
CA ASP A 79 -10.66 13.19 6.42
C ASP A 79 -9.32 12.50 6.19
N GLU A 80 -8.20 13.08 6.70
CA GLU A 80 -6.88 12.50 6.52
C GLU A 80 -6.77 11.14 7.22
N MET A 81 -7.42 10.99 8.37
CA MET A 81 -7.45 9.71 9.09
C MET A 81 -8.29 8.69 8.35
N ARG A 82 -9.44 9.08 7.80
CA ARG A 82 -10.25 8.19 6.96
C ARG A 82 -9.51 7.76 5.70
N ILE A 83 -8.77 8.68 5.06
CA ILE A 83 -7.93 8.37 3.90
C ILE A 83 -6.79 7.41 4.27
N ALA A 84 -6.09 7.65 5.38
CA ALA A 84 -5.03 6.77 5.86
C ALA A 84 -5.55 5.36 6.16
N ALA A 85 -6.72 5.26 6.78
CA ALA A 85 -7.39 3.98 7.03
C ALA A 85 -7.81 3.27 5.73
N ALA A 86 -8.39 4.00 4.76
CA ALA A 86 -8.75 3.45 3.45
C ALA A 86 -7.53 2.89 2.70
N LEU A 87 -6.41 3.63 2.71
CA LEU A 87 -5.15 3.18 2.11
C LEU A 87 -4.62 1.91 2.78
N ALA A 88 -4.64 1.86 4.12
CA ALA A 88 -4.20 0.70 4.87
C ALA A 88 -5.09 -0.53 4.57
N LEU A 89 -6.40 -0.36 4.55
CA LEU A 89 -7.37 -1.41 4.21
C LEU A 89 -7.17 -1.92 2.78
N TYR A 90 -6.93 -1.02 1.82
CA TYR A 90 -6.57 -1.39 0.44
C TYR A 90 -5.31 -2.26 0.40
N LYS A 91 -4.24 -1.88 1.12
CA LYS A 91 -2.98 -2.64 1.18
C LYS A 91 -3.13 -4.01 1.85
N ILE A 92 -3.96 -4.11 2.88
CA ILE A 92 -4.29 -5.39 3.52
C ILE A 92 -5.04 -6.31 2.55
N GLY A 93 -5.90 -5.77 1.71
CA GLY A 93 -6.53 -6.46 0.60
C GLY A 93 -7.54 -7.55 0.99
N SER A 94 -7.91 -7.68 2.26
CA SER A 94 -8.92 -8.68 2.66
C SER A 94 -10.30 -8.33 2.09
N PRO A 95 -11.18 -9.31 1.82
CA PRO A 95 -12.48 -9.05 1.19
C PRO A 95 -13.31 -8.00 1.93
N ILE A 96 -13.33 -8.04 3.26
CA ILE A 96 -14.05 -7.05 4.08
C ILE A 96 -13.42 -5.66 3.99
N ALA A 97 -12.09 -5.58 3.96
CA ALA A 97 -11.36 -4.33 3.83
C ALA A 97 -11.66 -3.65 2.47
N ILE A 98 -11.58 -4.40 1.39
CA ILE A 98 -11.86 -3.90 0.03
C ILE A 98 -13.34 -3.51 -0.12
N GLN A 99 -14.26 -4.27 0.48
CA GLN A 99 -15.68 -3.92 0.47
C GLN A 99 -15.94 -2.60 1.19
N ALA A 100 -15.27 -2.33 2.32
CA ALA A 100 -15.40 -1.06 3.02
C ALA A 100 -14.87 0.12 2.21
N VAL A 101 -13.69 -0.02 1.58
CA VAL A 101 -13.15 1.00 0.66
C VAL A 101 -14.13 1.27 -0.48
N LYS A 102 -14.74 0.23 -1.08
CA LYS A 102 -15.76 0.38 -2.12
C LYS A 102 -17.01 1.12 -1.62
N GLN A 103 -17.45 0.85 -0.40
CA GLN A 103 -18.61 1.53 0.18
C GLN A 103 -18.33 3.02 0.42
N SER A 104 -17.13 3.38 0.89
CA SER A 104 -16.75 4.78 1.11
C SER A 104 -16.75 5.62 -0.16
N ILE A 105 -16.63 5.02 -1.35
CA ILE A 105 -16.79 5.72 -2.63
C ILE A 105 -18.16 6.41 -2.73
N ARG A 106 -19.19 5.80 -2.19
CA ARG A 106 -20.59 6.25 -2.36
C ARG A 106 -21.16 6.95 -1.12
N PHE A 107 -20.63 6.63 0.06
CA PHE A 107 -21.28 6.98 1.32
C PHE A 107 -20.43 7.88 2.22
N ASP A 108 -19.17 8.16 1.88
CA ASP A 108 -18.38 9.13 2.64
C ASP A 108 -18.83 10.55 2.32
N GLU A 109 -18.95 11.37 3.35
CA GLU A 109 -19.39 12.77 3.24
C GLU A 109 -18.34 13.65 2.54
N SER A 110 -17.06 13.26 2.61
CA SER A 110 -15.96 13.99 1.99
C SER A 110 -15.74 13.52 0.56
N GLU A 111 -15.89 14.44 -0.39
CA GLU A 111 -15.56 14.19 -1.80
C GLU A 111 -14.11 13.75 -1.98
N ARG A 112 -13.20 14.26 -1.15
CA ARG A 112 -11.79 13.91 -1.19
C ARG A 112 -11.54 12.46 -0.79
N VAL A 113 -12.18 12.00 0.29
CA VAL A 113 -12.13 10.59 0.72
C VAL A 113 -12.71 9.69 -0.37
N SER A 114 -13.89 10.03 -0.89
CA SER A 114 -14.56 9.29 -1.96
C SER A 114 -13.68 9.15 -3.21
N LYS A 115 -13.02 10.22 -3.67
CA LYS A 115 -12.10 10.19 -4.82
C LYS A 115 -10.90 9.28 -4.58
N LEU A 116 -10.29 9.34 -3.39
CA LEU A 116 -9.15 8.49 -3.08
C LEU A 116 -9.54 7.02 -2.93
N CYS A 117 -10.68 6.73 -2.31
CA CYS A 117 -11.25 5.37 -2.28
C CYS A 117 -11.51 4.82 -3.69
N THR A 118 -11.98 5.68 -4.62
CA THR A 118 -12.13 5.30 -6.04
C THR A 118 -10.81 4.89 -6.66
N SER A 119 -9.75 5.67 -6.41
CA SER A 119 -8.40 5.37 -6.91
C SER A 119 -7.87 4.05 -6.35
N PHE A 120 -8.00 3.82 -5.04
CA PHE A 120 -7.55 2.59 -4.37
C PHE A 120 -8.32 1.36 -4.89
N TYR A 121 -9.63 1.47 -5.03
CA TYR A 121 -10.45 0.38 -5.54
C TYR A 121 -10.16 0.07 -7.00
N SER A 122 -9.95 1.08 -7.83
CA SER A 122 -9.58 0.91 -9.24
C SER A 122 -8.23 0.20 -9.39
N GLU A 123 -7.26 0.56 -8.55
CA GLU A 123 -5.94 -0.08 -8.54
C GLU A 123 -6.02 -1.54 -8.07
N TYR A 124 -6.84 -1.81 -7.06
CA TYR A 124 -7.12 -3.19 -6.62
C TYR A 124 -7.68 -4.05 -7.76
N LEU A 125 -8.62 -3.53 -8.55
CA LEU A 125 -9.20 -4.25 -9.67
C LEU A 125 -8.18 -4.52 -10.79
N LYS A 126 -7.30 -3.56 -11.09
CA LYS A 126 -6.23 -3.75 -12.09
C LYS A 126 -5.26 -4.85 -11.66
N ASN A 127 -4.82 -4.82 -10.40
CA ASN A 127 -3.90 -5.81 -9.88
C ASN A 127 -4.52 -7.21 -9.88
N LYS A 128 -5.79 -7.32 -9.47
CA LYS A 128 -6.52 -8.58 -9.51
C LYS A 128 -6.64 -9.18 -10.91
N ASN A 129 -6.99 -8.35 -11.90
CA ASN A 129 -7.11 -8.81 -13.30
C ASN A 129 -5.75 -9.25 -13.86
N ASN A 130 -4.65 -8.57 -13.50
CA ASN A 130 -3.31 -8.97 -13.91
C ASN A 130 -2.92 -10.33 -13.32
N ASP A 131 -3.23 -10.59 -12.06
CA ASP A 131 -2.96 -11.87 -11.41
C ASP A 131 -3.76 -13.02 -12.05
N GLU A 132 -5.01 -12.77 -12.42
CA GLU A 132 -5.85 -13.77 -13.10
C GLU A 132 -5.33 -14.09 -14.51
N THR A 133 -4.86 -13.09 -15.26
CA THR A 133 -4.30 -13.31 -16.61
C THR A 133 -2.98 -14.10 -16.55
N ILE A 134 -2.09 -13.78 -15.62
CA ILE A 134 -0.83 -14.50 -15.42
C ILE A 134 -1.09 -15.98 -15.06
N ASN A 135 -2.05 -16.25 -14.17
CA ASN A 135 -2.40 -17.61 -13.77
C ASN A 135 -2.96 -18.44 -14.94
N VAL A 136 -3.76 -17.84 -15.82
CA VAL A 136 -4.29 -18.53 -17.01
C VAL A 136 -3.18 -18.88 -17.99
N ASP A 137 -2.21 -18.00 -18.20
CA ASP A 137 -1.10 -18.24 -19.13
C ASP A 137 -0.12 -19.29 -18.58
N VAL A 138 0.14 -19.29 -17.27
CA VAL A 138 0.95 -20.33 -16.62
C VAL A 138 0.27 -21.70 -16.72
N ALA A 139 -1.04 -21.77 -16.49
CA ALA A 139 -1.80 -23.02 -16.61
C ALA A 139 -1.79 -23.58 -18.05
N LYS A 140 -1.92 -22.72 -19.07
CA LYS A 140 -1.83 -23.12 -20.49
C LYS A 140 -0.45 -23.64 -20.88
N THR A 141 0.61 -23.08 -20.28
CA THR A 141 1.99 -23.50 -20.56
C THR A 141 2.32 -24.84 -19.90
N ALA A 142 1.74 -25.14 -18.74
CA ALA A 142 1.94 -26.40 -18.02
C ALA A 142 1.19 -27.59 -18.64
N LEU A 143 0.26 -27.37 -19.56
CA LEU A 143 -0.55 -28.40 -20.23
C LEU A 143 -0.01 -28.78 -21.64
N LYS A 144 1.13 -28.22 -22.05
CA LYS A 144 1.85 -28.57 -23.28
C LYS A 144 3.06 -29.43 -22.99
#